data_4f0d104a24d0da3fffd63415611e1093
#
_entry.id   4f0d104a24d0da3fffd63415611e1093
#
_cell.length_a   1.000
_cell.length_b   1.000
_cell.length_c   1.000
_cell.angle_alpha   90.00
_cell.angle_beta   90.00
_cell.angle_gamma   90.00
#
_symmetry.space_group_name_H-M   'P 1'
#
loop_
_entity.id
_entity.type
_entity.pdbx_description
1 polymer ?
#
loop_
_entity_poly.entity_id
_entity_poly.type
_entity_poly.pdbx_seq_one_letter_code
_entity_poly.pdbx_strand_id
1 'polypeptide(L)'
;APCSPFSVTRELMKDTALLARDKGVILHTHLAENEEDIAYSLEKFGCRPGQYVEDLGWTGKDVWHAHCVKLNAQEINLFASTRTGVSHCPCSNCRLGSGIAPIRDMLRNGVNVGLGVDGSASNDSGSLISEARQAMLLQRVKNGADSISALDALELATRGGADILGRPECGRIQVGARGDLAIWDISGIDSAGSWDPASLLLAGPKKVKHLIVEGRMIVCDGNLVTVNVAETLSEVKKLVKNLQSQ
;
A
#
# COMPACT_ATOMS: atom_id res chain seq x y z
N ALA A 1 7.34 -5.28 -13.73
CA ALA A 1 7.00 -5.74 -12.39
C ALA A 1 6.89 -7.26 -12.36
N PRO A 2 7.99 -8.03 -12.20
CA PRO A 2 7.92 -9.43 -11.83
C PRO A 2 7.11 -9.60 -10.53
N CYS A 3 6.37 -10.70 -10.39
CA CYS A 3 5.51 -10.90 -9.22
C CYS A 3 6.35 -10.93 -7.94
N SER A 4 7.38 -11.78 -7.91
CA SER A 4 8.25 -11.93 -6.74
C SER A 4 9.61 -12.51 -7.15
N PRO A 5 10.67 -12.39 -6.35
CA PRO A 5 11.97 -12.99 -6.62
C PRO A 5 11.97 -14.51 -6.79
N PHE A 6 11.02 -15.21 -6.19
CA PHE A 6 10.90 -16.68 -6.30
C PHE A 6 10.05 -17.13 -7.50
N SER A 7 9.34 -16.23 -8.18
CA SER A 7 8.48 -16.55 -9.33
C SER A 7 9.15 -16.37 -10.68
N VAL A 8 10.36 -15.84 -10.71
CA VAL A 8 11.13 -15.54 -11.94
C VAL A 8 12.61 -15.86 -11.76
N THR A 9 13.36 -15.96 -12.86
CA THR A 9 14.80 -16.24 -12.78
C THR A 9 15.60 -14.99 -12.35
N ARG A 10 16.81 -15.23 -11.85
CA ARG A 10 17.78 -14.17 -11.49
C ARG A 10 18.09 -13.25 -12.67
N GLU A 11 18.28 -13.85 -13.84
CA GLU A 11 18.55 -13.12 -15.09
C GLU A 11 17.40 -12.20 -15.45
N LEU A 12 16.15 -12.69 -15.39
CA LEU A 12 14.97 -11.89 -15.67
C LEU A 12 14.83 -10.70 -14.69
N MET A 13 15.16 -10.88 -13.41
CA MET A 13 15.20 -9.77 -12.46
C MET A 13 16.21 -8.71 -12.88
N LYS A 14 17.46 -9.11 -13.23
CA LYS A 14 18.50 -8.17 -13.69
C LYS A 14 18.10 -7.44 -14.96
N ASP A 15 17.64 -8.17 -15.95
CA ASP A 15 17.24 -7.61 -17.25
C ASP A 15 16.06 -6.64 -17.09
N THR A 16 15.12 -6.96 -16.21
CA THR A 16 13.99 -6.07 -15.89
C THR A 16 14.48 -4.77 -15.25
N ALA A 17 15.45 -4.83 -14.34
CA ALA A 17 16.01 -3.64 -13.70
C ALA A 17 16.74 -2.73 -14.71
N LEU A 18 17.51 -3.32 -15.63
CA LEU A 18 18.19 -2.59 -16.70
C LEU A 18 17.18 -1.97 -17.67
N LEU A 19 16.19 -2.74 -18.11
CA LEU A 19 15.14 -2.27 -19.02
C LEU A 19 14.34 -1.12 -18.41
N ALA A 20 13.96 -1.22 -17.14
CA ALA A 20 13.19 -0.18 -16.48
C ALA A 20 13.97 1.16 -16.44
N ARG A 21 15.26 1.12 -16.16
CA ARG A 21 16.12 2.31 -16.15
C ARG A 21 16.36 2.88 -17.54
N ASP A 22 16.52 2.00 -18.56
CA ASP A 22 16.57 2.43 -19.96
C ASP A 22 15.29 3.16 -20.40
N LYS A 23 14.14 2.70 -19.92
CA LYS A 23 12.83 3.31 -20.22
C LYS A 23 12.43 4.45 -19.26
N GLY A 24 13.20 4.71 -18.22
CA GLY A 24 12.87 5.74 -17.23
C GLY A 24 11.59 5.45 -16.45
N VAL A 25 11.29 4.17 -16.18
CA VAL A 25 10.12 3.73 -15.41
C VAL A 25 10.53 3.11 -14.08
N ILE A 26 9.63 3.14 -13.09
CA ILE A 26 9.87 2.59 -11.75
C ILE A 26 9.72 1.07 -11.74
N LEU A 27 10.36 0.44 -10.76
CA LEU A 27 10.37 -1.00 -10.50
C LEU A 27 9.50 -1.35 -9.30
N HIS A 28 8.82 -2.48 -9.38
CA HIS A 28 8.00 -3.02 -8.30
C HIS A 28 8.02 -4.56 -8.29
N THR A 29 8.10 -5.14 -7.10
CA THR A 29 7.88 -6.57 -6.84
C THR A 29 7.43 -6.80 -5.40
N HIS A 30 6.85 -7.99 -5.09
CA HIS A 30 6.61 -8.43 -3.71
C HIS A 30 7.92 -8.89 -3.09
N LEU A 31 8.12 -8.62 -1.80
CA LEU A 31 9.37 -8.97 -1.13
C LEU A 31 9.17 -9.25 0.35
N ALA A 32 9.77 -10.35 0.83
CA ALA A 32 9.84 -10.69 2.24
C ALA A 32 8.48 -10.61 2.95
N GLU A 33 7.46 -11.19 2.32
CA GLU A 33 6.09 -11.15 2.82
C GLU A 33 5.90 -12.09 4.01
N ASN A 34 6.47 -13.31 3.93
CA ASN A 34 6.28 -14.35 4.92
C ASN A 34 7.60 -15.07 5.25
N GLU A 35 7.57 -16.07 6.15
CA GLU A 35 8.77 -16.83 6.53
C GLU A 35 9.27 -17.73 5.39
N GLU A 36 8.37 -18.21 4.55
CA GLU A 36 8.70 -19.03 3.39
C GLU A 36 9.57 -18.25 2.40
N ASP A 37 9.30 -16.95 2.20
CA ASP A 37 10.14 -16.09 1.36
C ASP A 37 11.57 -15.99 1.88
N ILE A 38 11.72 -15.89 3.20
CA ILE A 38 13.04 -15.86 3.84
C ILE A 38 13.75 -17.19 3.65
N ALA A 39 13.05 -18.30 3.96
CA ALA A 39 13.61 -19.65 3.84
C ALA A 39 14.04 -19.94 2.39
N TYR A 40 13.19 -19.63 1.42
CA TYR A 40 13.49 -19.79 0.00
C TYR A 40 14.70 -18.96 -0.43
N SER A 41 14.76 -17.70 -0.04
CA SER A 41 15.89 -16.83 -0.39
C SER A 41 17.23 -17.34 0.16
N LEU A 42 17.23 -17.79 1.40
CA LEU A 42 18.43 -18.38 2.02
C LEU A 42 18.83 -19.69 1.33
N GLU A 43 17.88 -20.58 1.04
CA GLU A 43 18.14 -21.88 0.38
C GLU A 43 18.65 -21.72 -1.05
N LYS A 44 17.97 -20.86 -1.86
CA LYS A 44 18.23 -20.77 -3.29
C LYS A 44 19.30 -19.74 -3.66
N PHE A 45 19.41 -18.67 -2.88
CA PHE A 45 20.30 -17.55 -3.20
C PHE A 45 21.44 -17.38 -2.18
N GLY A 46 21.39 -18.06 -1.05
CA GLY A 46 22.41 -17.99 0.01
C GLY A 46 22.39 -16.67 0.79
N CYS A 47 21.39 -15.83 0.61
CA CYS A 47 21.29 -14.53 1.26
C CYS A 47 19.83 -14.16 1.56
N ARG A 48 19.61 -13.16 2.41
CA ARG A 48 18.28 -12.66 2.71
C ARG A 48 17.69 -11.86 1.53
N PRO A 49 16.35 -11.70 1.48
CA PRO A 49 15.68 -11.01 0.36
C PRO A 49 16.22 -9.61 0.07
N GLY A 50 16.52 -8.79 1.10
CA GLY A 50 17.05 -7.45 0.90
C GLY A 50 18.42 -7.43 0.22
N GLN A 51 19.33 -8.34 0.61
CA GLN A 51 20.62 -8.49 -0.05
C GLN A 51 20.45 -9.00 -1.49
N TYR A 52 19.57 -9.96 -1.71
CA TYR A 52 19.31 -10.49 -3.05
C TYR A 52 18.82 -9.41 -4.01
N VAL A 53 17.89 -8.57 -3.60
CA VAL A 53 17.38 -7.49 -4.46
C VAL A 53 18.43 -6.40 -4.68
N GLU A 54 19.30 -6.11 -3.70
CA GLU A 54 20.45 -5.21 -3.86
C GLU A 54 21.41 -5.73 -4.94
N ASP A 55 21.81 -6.99 -4.88
CA ASP A 55 22.71 -7.66 -5.85
C ASP A 55 22.18 -7.63 -7.28
N LEU A 56 20.87 -7.53 -7.43
CA LEU A 56 20.19 -7.50 -8.74
C LEU A 56 19.87 -6.09 -9.23
N GLY A 57 20.24 -5.06 -8.46
CA GLY A 57 19.95 -3.68 -8.80
C GLY A 57 18.49 -3.28 -8.55
N TRP A 58 17.79 -3.96 -7.64
CA TRP A 58 16.41 -3.69 -7.24
C TRP A 58 16.34 -2.85 -5.96
N THR A 59 17.23 -1.88 -5.82
CA THR A 59 17.23 -0.85 -4.79
C THR A 59 17.39 0.52 -5.43
N GLY A 60 16.87 1.56 -4.80
CA GLY A 60 16.95 2.93 -5.31
C GLY A 60 15.62 3.67 -5.23
N LYS A 61 15.66 4.99 -5.50
CA LYS A 61 14.47 5.86 -5.52
C LYS A 61 13.46 5.53 -6.62
N ASP A 62 13.85 4.72 -7.58
CA ASP A 62 13.06 4.22 -8.69
C ASP A 62 12.48 2.82 -8.42
N VAL A 63 12.61 2.34 -7.17
CA VAL A 63 12.17 0.99 -6.76
C VAL A 63 11.30 1.07 -5.52
N TRP A 64 10.25 0.27 -5.49
CA TRP A 64 9.49 0.00 -4.28
C TRP A 64 9.05 -1.48 -4.21
N HIS A 65 8.93 -1.99 -2.99
CA HIS A 65 8.54 -3.38 -2.72
C HIS A 65 7.25 -3.45 -1.95
N ALA A 66 6.39 -4.41 -2.29
CA ALA A 66 5.17 -4.68 -1.55
C ALA A 66 5.46 -5.57 -0.32
N HIS A 67 4.63 -5.42 0.71
CA HIS A 67 4.59 -6.14 1.99
C HIS A 67 5.78 -5.86 2.91
N CYS A 68 6.97 -6.36 2.63
CA CYS A 68 8.18 -6.17 3.44
C CYS A 68 7.99 -6.51 4.93
N VAL A 69 7.19 -7.55 5.23
CA VAL A 69 6.79 -7.92 6.60
C VAL A 69 7.98 -8.45 7.39
N LYS A 70 8.88 -9.18 6.73
CA LYS A 70 9.99 -9.90 7.36
C LYS A 70 11.35 -9.23 7.18
N LEU A 71 11.39 -7.95 6.84
CA LEU A 71 12.66 -7.20 6.80
C LEU A 71 13.26 -7.10 8.19
N ASN A 72 14.57 -7.32 8.27
CA ASN A 72 15.36 -7.09 9.48
C ASN A 72 15.93 -5.65 9.50
N ALA A 73 16.60 -5.29 10.60
CA ALA A 73 17.16 -3.94 10.77
C ALA A 73 18.19 -3.56 9.68
N GLN A 74 18.99 -4.53 9.20
CA GLN A 74 19.98 -4.27 8.16
C GLN A 74 19.31 -3.97 6.81
N GLU A 75 18.26 -4.73 6.46
CA GLU A 75 17.48 -4.52 5.24
C GLU A 75 16.69 -3.20 5.29
N ILE A 76 16.16 -2.81 6.47
CA ILE A 76 15.52 -1.51 6.67
C ILE A 76 16.54 -0.37 6.46
N ASN A 77 17.76 -0.49 7.01
CA ASN A 77 18.82 0.50 6.81
C ASN A 77 19.26 0.59 5.34
N LEU A 78 19.34 -0.55 4.65
CA LEU A 78 19.60 -0.59 3.21
C LEU A 78 18.54 0.21 2.43
N PHE A 79 17.25 -0.04 2.71
CA PHE A 79 16.15 0.66 2.02
C PHE A 79 16.15 2.15 2.32
N ALA A 80 16.44 2.54 3.56
CA ALA A 80 16.59 3.94 3.94
C ALA A 80 17.74 4.64 3.18
N SER A 81 18.93 4.02 3.17
CA SER A 81 20.12 4.59 2.52
C SER A 81 20.00 4.68 1.00
N THR A 82 19.33 3.73 0.37
CA THR A 82 19.08 3.67 -1.08
C THR A 82 17.82 4.43 -1.51
N ARG A 83 16.98 4.89 -0.56
CA ARG A 83 15.67 5.50 -0.82
C ARG A 83 14.70 4.53 -1.51
N THR A 84 14.84 3.23 -1.27
CA THR A 84 13.90 2.22 -1.75
C THR A 84 12.58 2.33 -1.00
N GLY A 85 11.47 2.38 -1.73
CA GLY A 85 10.12 2.52 -1.15
C GLY A 85 9.52 1.19 -0.70
N VAL A 86 8.53 1.28 0.18
CA VAL A 86 7.72 0.13 0.63
C VAL A 86 6.23 0.45 0.51
N SER A 87 5.47 -0.46 -0.10
CA SER A 87 4.00 -0.45 -0.09
C SER A 87 3.50 -1.44 0.95
N HIS A 88 3.00 -0.93 2.07
CA HIS A 88 2.45 -1.75 3.14
C HIS A 88 1.00 -2.16 2.86
N CYS A 89 0.69 -3.45 2.94
CA CYS A 89 -0.63 -4.02 2.67
C CYS A 89 -1.19 -4.73 3.93
N PRO A 90 -1.57 -3.97 4.98
CA PRO A 90 -1.85 -4.55 6.30
C PRO A 90 -3.04 -5.51 6.32
N CYS A 91 -4.11 -5.25 5.58
CA CYS A 91 -5.27 -6.16 5.53
C CYS A 91 -4.91 -7.49 4.84
N SER A 92 -4.20 -7.42 3.72
CA SER A 92 -3.69 -8.63 3.05
C SER A 92 -2.77 -9.43 3.96
N ASN A 93 -1.80 -8.77 4.61
CA ASN A 93 -0.88 -9.44 5.54
C ASN A 93 -1.61 -10.13 6.70
N CYS A 94 -2.70 -9.53 7.21
CA CYS A 94 -3.56 -10.15 8.22
C CYS A 94 -4.30 -11.37 7.68
N ARG A 95 -4.90 -11.23 6.50
CA ARG A 95 -5.69 -12.29 5.86
C ARG A 95 -4.84 -13.52 5.54
N LEU A 96 -3.64 -13.31 5.03
CA LEU A 96 -2.70 -14.37 4.65
C LEU A 96 -1.85 -14.89 5.83
N GLY A 97 -1.95 -14.26 7.02
CA GLY A 97 -1.15 -14.66 8.17
C GLY A 97 0.33 -14.31 8.06
N SER A 98 0.71 -13.40 7.16
CA SER A 98 2.10 -13.01 6.91
C SER A 98 2.76 -12.36 8.13
N GLY A 99 1.99 -11.65 8.96
CA GLY A 99 2.46 -11.01 10.19
C GLY A 99 2.35 -9.49 10.17
N ILE A 100 3.01 -8.82 11.11
CA ILE A 100 2.99 -7.36 11.27
C ILE A 100 4.31 -6.78 10.79
N ALA A 101 4.28 -6.07 9.65
CA ALA A 101 5.46 -5.39 9.10
C ALA A 101 6.06 -4.36 10.08
N PRO A 102 7.37 -4.13 10.09
CA PRO A 102 8.03 -3.20 10.99
C PRO A 102 7.93 -1.74 10.51
N ILE A 103 6.71 -1.26 10.25
CA ILE A 103 6.47 0.06 9.63
C ILE A 103 6.98 1.21 10.49
N ARG A 104 6.78 1.16 11.81
CA ARG A 104 7.33 2.16 12.72
C ARG A 104 8.86 2.29 12.61
N ASP A 105 9.54 1.16 12.51
CA ASP A 105 11.01 1.13 12.40
C ASP A 105 11.46 1.63 11.04
N MET A 106 10.75 1.28 9.96
CA MET A 106 10.99 1.82 8.62
C MET A 106 10.87 3.35 8.60
N LEU A 107 9.78 3.89 9.14
CA LEU A 107 9.55 5.35 9.20
C LEU A 107 10.62 6.08 10.03
N ARG A 108 11.01 5.51 11.18
CA ARG A 108 12.08 6.08 12.03
C ARG A 108 13.44 6.09 11.36
N ASN A 109 13.70 5.13 10.47
CA ASN A 109 14.94 5.08 9.69
C ASN A 109 14.85 5.86 8.38
N GLY A 110 13.73 6.50 8.08
CA GLY A 110 13.55 7.33 6.89
C GLY A 110 13.25 6.57 5.60
N VAL A 111 12.74 5.34 5.70
CA VAL A 111 12.20 4.61 4.54
C VAL A 111 10.90 5.26 4.10
N ASN A 112 10.74 5.51 2.81
CA ASN A 112 9.46 5.95 2.24
C ASN A 112 8.45 4.80 2.27
N VAL A 113 7.33 5.00 2.97
CA VAL A 113 6.28 3.99 3.08
C VAL A 113 4.96 4.57 2.60
N GLY A 114 4.31 3.84 1.70
CA GLY A 114 2.91 4.06 1.31
C GLY A 114 2.04 2.86 1.67
N LEU A 115 0.74 2.96 1.40
CA LEU A 115 -0.21 1.87 1.58
C LEU A 115 -0.64 1.29 0.23
N GLY A 116 -0.89 -0.02 0.21
CA GLY A 116 -1.50 -0.74 -0.88
C GLY A 116 -2.65 -1.62 -0.40
N VAL A 117 -3.64 -1.85 -1.25
CA VAL A 117 -4.77 -2.74 -0.95
C VAL A 117 -4.50 -4.19 -1.35
N ASP A 118 -3.47 -4.43 -2.16
CA ASP A 118 -3.16 -5.72 -2.76
C ASP A 118 -4.28 -6.26 -3.70
N GLY A 119 -4.21 -7.52 -4.10
CA GLY A 119 -5.21 -8.14 -4.96
C GLY A 119 -6.52 -8.47 -4.23
N SER A 120 -7.62 -8.52 -4.97
CA SER A 120 -8.95 -8.82 -4.40
C SER A 120 -9.06 -10.21 -3.77
N ALA A 121 -8.18 -11.15 -4.12
CA ALA A 121 -8.14 -12.48 -3.51
C ALA A 121 -7.55 -12.46 -2.09
N SER A 122 -6.67 -11.49 -1.80
CA SER A 122 -5.98 -11.32 -0.52
C SER A 122 -6.51 -10.14 0.32
N ASN A 123 -7.44 -9.34 -0.24
CA ASN A 123 -8.06 -8.23 0.48
C ASN A 123 -9.58 -8.17 0.19
N ASP A 124 -10.40 -8.15 1.25
CA ASP A 124 -11.85 -8.24 1.14
C ASP A 124 -12.52 -6.96 0.61
N SER A 125 -11.97 -5.79 0.88
CA SER A 125 -12.67 -4.53 0.66
C SER A 125 -12.05 -3.60 -0.39
N GLY A 126 -10.76 -3.73 -0.70
CA GLY A 126 -10.05 -2.81 -1.57
C GLY A 126 -10.11 -1.34 -1.10
N SER A 127 -10.25 -1.10 0.21
CA SER A 127 -10.48 0.21 0.81
C SER A 127 -9.21 0.78 1.43
N LEU A 128 -8.59 1.78 0.81
CA LEU A 128 -7.34 2.38 1.30
C LEU A 128 -7.51 3.05 2.68
N ILE A 129 -8.70 3.57 3.01
CA ILE A 129 -8.96 4.11 4.35
C ILE A 129 -9.00 3.00 5.41
N SER A 130 -9.44 1.80 5.06
CA SER A 130 -9.39 0.63 5.94
C SER A 130 -7.95 0.16 6.14
N GLU A 131 -7.11 0.23 5.10
CA GLU A 131 -5.66 -0.04 5.21
C GLU A 131 -5.00 0.94 6.19
N ALA A 132 -5.31 2.24 6.11
CA ALA A 132 -4.77 3.24 7.02
C ALA A 132 -5.14 2.94 8.49
N ARG A 133 -6.41 2.58 8.75
CA ARG A 133 -6.86 2.15 10.07
C ARG A 133 -6.12 0.90 10.53
N GLN A 134 -6.04 -0.12 9.68
CA GLN A 134 -5.39 -1.39 10.01
C GLN A 134 -3.89 -1.21 10.27
N ALA A 135 -3.20 -0.42 9.46
CA ALA A 135 -1.80 -0.06 9.67
C ALA A 135 -1.59 0.57 11.06
N MET A 136 -2.42 1.58 11.42
CA MET A 136 -2.36 2.23 12.73
C MET A 136 -2.54 1.24 13.87
N LEU A 137 -3.58 0.41 13.82
CA LEU A 137 -3.91 -0.50 14.91
C LEU A 137 -2.84 -1.58 15.09
N LEU A 138 -2.34 -2.16 14.02
CA LEU A 138 -1.29 -3.20 14.08
C LEU A 138 0.02 -2.66 14.65
N GLN A 139 0.43 -1.44 14.28
CA GLN A 139 1.64 -0.85 14.85
C GLN A 139 1.45 -0.54 16.35
N ARG A 140 0.26 -0.11 16.76
CA ARG A 140 -0.04 0.11 18.20
C ARG A 140 -0.02 -1.18 19.01
N VAL A 141 -0.58 -2.25 18.47
CA VAL A 141 -0.52 -3.59 19.12
C VAL A 141 0.92 -4.06 19.27
N LYS A 142 1.74 -3.87 18.22
CA LYS A 142 3.14 -4.34 18.23
C LYS A 142 4.08 -3.47 19.08
N ASN A 143 3.87 -2.14 19.09
CA ASN A 143 4.88 -1.18 19.55
C ASN A 143 4.40 -0.20 20.62
N GLY A 144 3.15 -0.31 21.10
CA GLY A 144 2.53 0.61 22.05
C GLY A 144 1.59 1.63 21.39
N ALA A 145 0.66 2.17 22.21
CA ALA A 145 -0.46 2.99 21.74
C ALA A 145 -0.04 4.33 21.08
N ASP A 146 1.15 4.81 21.37
CA ASP A 146 1.73 6.04 20.86
C ASP A 146 2.65 5.84 19.63
N SER A 147 2.75 4.61 19.12
CA SER A 147 3.73 4.24 18.08
C SER A 147 3.47 4.89 16.73
N ILE A 148 2.19 5.11 16.38
CA ILE A 148 1.74 5.76 15.16
C ILE A 148 0.42 6.50 15.42
N SER A 149 0.31 7.74 14.95
CA SER A 149 -0.90 8.54 15.05
C SER A 149 -1.88 8.27 13.90
N ALA A 150 -3.12 8.75 14.03
CA ALA A 150 -4.07 8.73 12.92
C ALA A 150 -3.59 9.56 11.72
N LEU A 151 -2.94 10.68 11.98
CA LEU A 151 -2.38 11.54 10.94
C LEU A 151 -1.26 10.82 10.18
N ASP A 152 -0.32 10.16 10.89
CA ASP A 152 0.74 9.37 10.23
C ASP A 152 0.14 8.30 9.31
N ALA A 153 -0.90 7.59 9.77
CA ALA A 153 -1.55 6.57 8.96
C ALA A 153 -2.24 7.15 7.70
N LEU A 154 -2.84 8.35 7.81
CA LEU A 154 -3.39 9.05 6.65
C LEU A 154 -2.28 9.57 5.71
N GLU A 155 -1.13 9.97 6.23
CA GLU A 155 0.03 10.33 5.42
C GLU A 155 0.55 9.13 4.60
N LEU A 156 0.58 7.93 5.17
CA LEU A 156 0.91 6.71 4.42
C LEU A 156 -0.09 6.47 3.27
N ALA A 157 -1.39 6.74 3.48
CA ALA A 157 -2.46 6.56 2.50
C ALA A 157 -2.49 7.66 1.40
N THR A 158 -1.75 8.73 1.56
CA THR A 158 -1.76 9.89 0.66
C THR A 158 -0.36 10.21 0.15
N ARG A 159 0.37 11.05 0.87
CA ARG A 159 1.73 11.49 0.51
C ARG A 159 2.69 10.30 0.37
N GLY A 160 2.66 9.34 1.29
CA GLY A 160 3.53 8.17 1.25
C GLY A 160 3.38 7.37 -0.06
N GLY A 161 2.14 7.08 -0.47
CA GLY A 161 1.87 6.42 -1.75
C GLY A 161 2.38 7.23 -2.95
N ALA A 162 2.15 8.54 -2.96
CA ALA A 162 2.63 9.43 -4.02
C ALA A 162 4.17 9.46 -4.09
N ASP A 163 4.84 9.50 -2.95
CA ASP A 163 6.30 9.56 -2.87
C ASP A 163 6.97 8.27 -3.39
N ILE A 164 6.46 7.08 -3.04
CA ILE A 164 7.00 5.80 -3.55
C ILE A 164 6.73 5.61 -5.05
N LEU A 165 5.67 6.23 -5.59
CA LEU A 165 5.36 6.22 -7.02
C LEU A 165 6.08 7.32 -7.81
N GLY A 166 6.93 8.14 -7.16
CA GLY A 166 7.60 9.26 -7.79
C GLY A 166 6.64 10.33 -8.32
N ARG A 167 5.48 10.52 -7.67
CA ARG A 167 4.41 11.45 -8.06
C ARG A 167 4.27 12.60 -7.04
N PRO A 168 5.26 13.50 -6.92
CA PRO A 168 5.25 14.54 -5.89
C PRO A 168 4.10 15.54 -6.06
N GLU A 169 3.48 15.60 -7.23
CA GLU A 169 2.31 16.41 -7.53
C GLU A 169 0.98 15.82 -6.98
N CYS A 170 1.01 14.59 -6.44
CA CYS A 170 -0.14 13.89 -5.85
C CYS A 170 -0.04 13.82 -4.32
N GLY A 171 -1.14 13.41 -3.65
CA GLY A 171 -1.19 13.12 -2.22
C GLY A 171 -1.10 14.35 -1.30
N ARG A 172 -1.20 15.57 -1.85
CA ARG A 172 -1.08 16.84 -1.13
C ARG A 172 -2.12 17.85 -1.60
N ILE A 173 -2.63 18.67 -0.69
CA ILE A 173 -3.49 19.82 -1.01
C ILE A 173 -2.59 21.06 -1.01
N GLN A 174 -2.14 21.49 -2.18
CA GLN A 174 -1.32 22.68 -2.37
C GLN A 174 -1.48 23.26 -3.77
N VAL A 175 -1.16 24.53 -3.93
CA VAL A 175 -1.17 25.19 -5.26
C VAL A 175 -0.20 24.48 -6.20
N GLY A 176 -0.67 24.13 -7.40
CA GLY A 176 0.11 23.40 -8.40
C GLY A 176 0.09 21.87 -8.26
N ALA A 177 -0.50 21.31 -7.20
CA ALA A 177 -0.75 19.89 -7.11
C ALA A 177 -1.95 19.45 -7.98
N ARG A 178 -2.07 18.14 -8.22
CA ARG A 178 -3.23 17.58 -8.93
C ARG A 178 -4.51 17.78 -8.13
N GLY A 179 -5.62 17.97 -8.84
CA GLY A 179 -6.94 18.14 -8.25
C GLY A 179 -7.58 16.79 -7.85
N ASP A 180 -6.87 16.02 -7.04
CA ASP A 180 -7.31 14.71 -6.52
C ASP A 180 -7.72 14.88 -5.06
N LEU A 181 -9.03 14.85 -4.78
CA LEU A 181 -9.58 15.15 -3.46
C LEU A 181 -10.62 14.11 -3.06
N ALA A 182 -10.49 13.57 -1.84
CA ALA A 182 -11.54 12.76 -1.20
C ALA A 182 -12.12 13.56 -0.03
N ILE A 183 -13.43 13.85 -0.08
CA ILE A 183 -14.16 14.60 0.93
C ILE A 183 -15.04 13.63 1.71
N TRP A 184 -14.90 13.64 3.03
CA TRP A 184 -15.56 12.72 3.93
C TRP A 184 -16.52 13.47 4.86
N ASP A 185 -17.69 12.88 5.13
CA ASP A 185 -18.61 13.40 6.13
C ASP A 185 -18.31 12.80 7.50
N ILE A 186 -17.90 13.64 8.42
CA ILE A 186 -17.61 13.30 9.81
C ILE A 186 -18.55 14.00 10.79
N SER A 187 -19.71 14.50 10.33
CA SER A 187 -20.68 15.25 11.15
C SER A 187 -21.73 14.35 11.84
N GLY A 188 -21.75 13.07 11.54
CA GLY A 188 -22.73 12.13 12.09
C GLY A 188 -22.58 11.86 13.58
N ILE A 189 -23.61 11.26 14.18
CA ILE A 189 -23.64 10.91 15.61
C ILE A 189 -22.49 9.97 16.01
N ASP A 190 -22.04 9.13 15.10
CA ASP A 190 -20.90 8.22 15.24
C ASP A 190 -19.55 8.95 15.35
N SER A 191 -19.54 10.23 15.02
CA SER A 191 -18.37 11.12 15.10
C SER A 191 -18.49 12.16 16.24
N ALA A 192 -19.62 12.23 16.94
CA ALA A 192 -19.85 13.19 18.01
C ALA A 192 -18.92 12.93 19.20
N GLY A 193 -18.41 13.99 19.80
CA GLY A 193 -17.59 13.90 21.01
C GLY A 193 -16.08 13.83 20.78
N SER A 194 -15.61 13.89 19.53
CA SER A 194 -14.19 14.09 19.21
C SER A 194 -13.99 15.35 18.37
N TRP A 195 -12.81 15.95 18.48
CA TRP A 195 -12.42 17.15 17.73
C TRP A 195 -11.26 16.91 16.75
N ASP A 196 -10.65 15.72 16.77
CA ASP A 196 -9.56 15.38 15.87
C ASP A 196 -10.10 14.72 14.59
N PRO A 197 -10.12 15.44 13.44
CA PRO A 197 -10.69 14.92 12.20
C PRO A 197 -9.92 13.70 11.65
N ALA A 198 -8.62 13.58 11.91
CA ALA A 198 -7.85 12.41 11.47
C ALA A 198 -8.30 11.16 12.23
N SER A 199 -8.42 11.25 13.55
CA SER A 199 -8.93 10.15 14.37
C SER A 199 -10.37 9.80 14.03
N LEU A 200 -11.24 10.79 13.79
CA LEU A 200 -12.64 10.58 13.39
C LEU A 200 -12.75 9.83 12.07
N LEU A 201 -11.91 10.17 11.10
CA LEU A 201 -11.90 9.52 9.80
C LEU A 201 -11.52 8.04 9.92
N LEU A 202 -10.61 7.69 10.83
CA LEU A 202 -10.14 6.33 11.07
C LEU A 202 -10.93 5.57 12.17
N ALA A 203 -11.88 6.21 12.85
CA ALA A 203 -12.59 5.59 13.98
C ALA A 203 -13.47 4.39 13.57
N GLY A 204 -13.99 4.37 12.36
CA GLY A 204 -14.88 3.32 11.86
C GLY A 204 -15.04 3.35 10.35
N PRO A 205 -15.92 2.52 9.80
CA PRO A 205 -16.18 2.51 8.38
C PRO A 205 -16.80 3.85 7.96
N LYS A 206 -16.19 4.51 6.99
CA LYS A 206 -16.68 5.77 6.41
C LYS A 206 -16.84 5.59 4.91
N LYS A 207 -17.84 6.28 4.35
CA LYS A 207 -18.03 6.40 2.91
C LYS A 207 -17.57 7.77 2.46
N VAL A 208 -16.86 7.82 1.34
CA VAL A 208 -16.50 9.08 0.71
C VAL A 208 -17.79 9.81 0.28
N LYS A 209 -17.91 11.07 0.64
CA LYS A 209 -19.05 11.91 0.24
C LYS A 209 -18.86 12.43 -1.19
N HIS A 210 -17.67 12.98 -1.46
CA HIS A 210 -17.29 13.41 -2.80
C HIS A 210 -15.88 12.92 -3.10
N LEU A 211 -15.67 12.44 -4.34
CA LEU A 211 -14.37 12.11 -4.89
C LEU A 211 -14.14 12.87 -6.17
N ILE A 212 -13.05 13.58 -6.22
CA ILE A 212 -12.60 14.34 -7.39
C ILE A 212 -11.28 13.75 -7.82
N VAL A 213 -11.13 13.43 -9.10
CA VAL A 213 -9.89 12.92 -9.70
C VAL A 213 -9.56 13.79 -10.92
N GLU A 214 -8.38 14.37 -10.92
CA GLU A 214 -7.95 15.33 -11.95
C GLU A 214 -8.99 16.45 -12.21
N GLY A 215 -9.60 16.94 -11.13
CA GLY A 215 -10.65 17.97 -11.19
C GLY A 215 -12.02 17.49 -11.65
N ARG A 216 -12.21 16.19 -11.92
CA ARG A 216 -13.49 15.61 -12.33
C ARG A 216 -14.20 14.95 -11.16
N MET A 217 -15.47 15.23 -10.97
CA MET A 217 -16.31 14.56 -9.97
C MET A 217 -16.52 13.09 -10.36
N ILE A 218 -16.08 12.16 -9.52
CA ILE A 218 -16.23 10.71 -9.68
C ILE A 218 -17.32 10.17 -8.75
N VAL A 219 -17.36 10.70 -7.51
CA VAL A 219 -18.41 10.40 -6.53
C VAL A 219 -19.03 11.72 -6.09
N CYS A 220 -20.36 11.79 -6.10
CA CYS A 220 -21.14 12.93 -5.64
C CYS A 220 -22.21 12.45 -4.64
N ASP A 221 -22.22 13.02 -3.43
CA ASP A 221 -23.12 12.64 -2.34
C ASP A 221 -23.18 11.12 -2.11
N GLY A 222 -21.98 10.48 -2.11
CA GLY A 222 -21.82 9.04 -1.90
C GLY A 222 -22.21 8.16 -3.10
N ASN A 223 -22.60 8.75 -4.23
CA ASN A 223 -23.01 8.03 -5.44
C ASN A 223 -21.94 8.15 -6.52
N LEU A 224 -21.57 7.03 -7.12
CA LEU A 224 -20.69 7.00 -8.28
C LEU A 224 -21.42 7.60 -9.49
N VAL A 225 -20.81 8.63 -10.14
CA VAL A 225 -21.45 9.35 -11.25
C VAL A 225 -20.89 9.00 -12.63
N THR A 226 -19.91 8.09 -12.68
CA THR A 226 -19.22 7.71 -13.93
C THR A 226 -19.70 6.41 -14.53
N VAL A 227 -20.50 5.61 -13.82
CA VAL A 227 -21.03 4.32 -14.27
C VAL A 227 -22.45 4.12 -13.78
N ASN A 228 -23.23 3.27 -14.48
CA ASN A 228 -24.53 2.80 -14.02
C ASN A 228 -24.34 1.66 -13.01
N VAL A 229 -24.37 2.02 -11.72
CA VAL A 229 -24.15 1.05 -10.62
C VAL A 229 -25.16 -0.09 -10.63
N ALA A 230 -26.44 0.18 -10.93
CA ALA A 230 -27.48 -0.83 -10.94
C ALA A 230 -27.24 -1.91 -12.03
N GLU A 231 -26.87 -1.45 -13.23
CA GLU A 231 -26.53 -2.34 -14.34
C GLU A 231 -25.29 -3.17 -14.02
N THR A 232 -24.20 -2.53 -13.56
CA THR A 232 -22.96 -3.23 -13.15
C THR A 232 -23.23 -4.28 -12.09
N LEU A 233 -24.01 -3.96 -11.05
CA LEU A 233 -24.39 -4.95 -10.01
C LEU A 233 -25.20 -6.12 -10.57
N SER A 234 -26.09 -5.86 -11.54
CA SER A 234 -26.86 -6.94 -12.21
C SER A 234 -25.93 -7.89 -12.96
N GLU A 235 -24.95 -7.37 -13.68
CA GLU A 235 -23.96 -8.18 -14.42
C GLU A 235 -23.07 -8.99 -13.48
N VAL A 236 -22.54 -8.37 -12.44
CA VAL A 236 -21.72 -9.08 -11.42
C VAL A 236 -22.51 -10.23 -10.80
N LYS A 237 -23.80 -10.03 -10.44
CA LYS A 237 -24.65 -11.10 -9.90
C LYS A 237 -24.83 -12.26 -10.87
N LYS A 238 -24.92 -12.00 -12.17
CA LYS A 238 -24.99 -13.07 -13.20
C LYS A 238 -23.68 -13.86 -13.25
N LEU A 239 -22.54 -13.16 -13.23
CA LEU A 239 -21.21 -13.80 -13.23
C LEU A 239 -21.02 -14.71 -12.00
N VAL A 240 -21.38 -14.21 -10.80
CA VAL A 240 -21.28 -15.00 -9.56
C VAL A 240 -22.14 -16.26 -9.65
N LYS A 241 -23.38 -16.18 -10.14
CA LYS A 241 -24.22 -17.36 -10.32
C LYS A 241 -23.60 -18.39 -11.28
N ASN A 242 -23.02 -17.92 -12.38
CA ASN A 242 -22.36 -18.81 -13.34
C ASN A 242 -21.15 -19.54 -12.74
N LEU A 243 -20.35 -18.84 -11.90
CA LEU A 243 -19.22 -19.44 -11.20
C LEU A 243 -19.65 -20.46 -10.14
N GLN A 244 -20.78 -20.23 -9.46
CA GLN A 244 -21.31 -21.17 -8.45
C GLN A 244 -21.93 -22.44 -9.07
N SER A 245 -22.24 -22.42 -10.36
CA SER A 245 -22.84 -23.55 -11.09
C SER A 245 -21.81 -24.45 -11.79
N GLN A 246 -20.52 -24.12 -11.71
CA GLN A 246 -19.40 -24.94 -12.17
C GLN A 246 -18.86 -25.81 -11.03
#